data_fc2c727202dccc6c922e9848425899d0
#
_entry.id   fc2c727202dccc6c922e9848425899d0
#
_cell.length_a   1.000
_cell.length_b   1.000
_cell.length_c   1.000
_cell.angle_alpha   90.00
_cell.angle_beta   90.00
_cell.angle_gamma   90.00
#
_symmetry.space_group_name_H-M   'P 1'
#
loop_
_entity.id
_entity.type
_entity.pdbx_description
1 polymer ?
#
loop_
_entity_poly.entity_id
_entity_poly.type
_entity_poly.pdbx_seq_one_letter_code
_entity_poly.pdbx_strand_id
1 'polypeptide(L)'
;MRDKITVIGSLNYDIVLKIPRLPECGETLPADEAAFSAGGKGANQAVQASKLGVPVYMVGCVGRDAHGDYLLEAAQKYGVNIEHVRRCEEPTGMGLINAMEDGSVFACIVRGANFAVTKEDIDRAEELLKETYLVILQMEIPQEINEYAIEKAKKLGCKILLNAAPAAEIPLDYLKMCDIIVVNEVEASFYLKADVKNEEEARKGIVSLAKAYGTDLVITLGKAGAVVSEGGSVTFLPSHQVEAIETTGAGDSFIGGIGYALLNGQSLTNACEFATCCSAVTVCRLGAQDSMPFLDEVKR
;
A
#
# COMPACT_ATOMS: atom_id res chain seq x y z
N MET A 1 -9.19 -21.75 -11.31
CA MET A 1 -9.21 -20.38 -11.89
C MET A 1 -8.52 -19.49 -10.88
N ARG A 2 -7.66 -18.59 -11.31
CA ARG A 2 -6.99 -17.65 -10.38
C ARG A 2 -7.90 -16.45 -10.18
N ASP A 3 -8.50 -16.35 -9.03
CA ASP A 3 -9.54 -15.38 -8.71
C ASP A 3 -9.32 -14.68 -7.35
N LYS A 4 -8.10 -14.79 -6.82
CA LYS A 4 -7.73 -14.26 -5.50
C LYS A 4 -6.65 -13.18 -5.61
N ILE A 5 -6.67 -12.25 -4.66
CA ILE A 5 -5.56 -11.33 -4.40
C ILE A 5 -4.86 -11.79 -3.13
N THR A 6 -3.55 -11.89 -3.16
CA THR A 6 -2.73 -12.12 -1.98
C THR A 6 -1.88 -10.89 -1.71
N VAL A 7 -2.04 -10.30 -0.54
CA VAL A 7 -1.21 -9.19 -0.09
C VAL A 7 -0.16 -9.74 0.86
N ILE A 8 1.11 -9.53 0.54
CA ILE A 8 2.25 -9.90 1.40
C ILE A 8 2.84 -8.60 1.90
N GLY A 9 2.72 -8.32 3.21
CA GLY A 9 3.12 -7.00 3.71
C GLY A 9 2.85 -6.77 5.19
N SER A 10 2.80 -5.49 5.53
CA SER A 10 2.74 -4.98 6.91
C SER A 10 1.34 -4.92 7.48
N LEU A 11 1.29 -5.07 8.82
CA LEU A 11 0.14 -4.74 9.67
C LEU A 11 0.66 -3.84 10.80
N ASN A 12 0.14 -2.63 10.96
CA ASN A 12 0.57 -1.67 11.98
C ASN A 12 -0.60 -1.23 12.86
N TYR A 13 -0.33 -1.09 14.15
CA TYR A 13 -1.20 -0.39 15.07
C TYR A 13 -0.81 1.08 15.07
N ASP A 14 -1.63 1.93 14.46
CA ASP A 14 -1.33 3.34 14.29
C ASP A 14 -1.86 4.15 15.47
N ILE A 15 -0.98 4.98 16.06
CA ILE A 15 -1.27 5.94 17.12
C ILE A 15 -1.10 7.33 16.51
N VAL A 16 -2.21 8.04 16.33
CA VAL A 16 -2.22 9.41 15.80
C VAL A 16 -2.37 10.36 16.99
N LEU A 17 -1.37 11.18 17.24
CA LEU A 17 -1.38 12.24 18.25
C LEU A 17 -1.62 13.58 17.56
N LYS A 18 -2.62 14.33 18.01
CA LYS A 18 -2.80 15.73 17.63
C LYS A 18 -2.04 16.60 18.59
N ILE A 19 -1.05 17.32 18.09
CA ILE A 19 -0.16 18.18 18.87
C ILE A 19 -0.06 19.55 18.22
N PRO A 20 0.10 20.63 19.01
CA PRO A 20 0.24 21.99 18.46
C PRO A 20 1.56 22.21 17.70
N ARG A 21 2.62 21.51 18.10
CA ARG A 21 3.96 21.54 17.49
C ARG A 21 4.77 20.31 17.92
N LEU A 22 5.91 20.09 17.31
CA LEU A 22 6.86 19.10 17.82
C LEU A 22 7.48 19.57 19.15
N PRO A 23 7.70 18.63 20.12
CA PRO A 23 8.40 18.96 21.35
C PRO A 23 9.87 19.28 21.08
N GLU A 24 10.45 20.18 21.90
CA GLU A 24 11.88 20.42 21.90
C GLU A 24 12.63 19.31 22.65
N CYS A 25 13.96 19.26 22.48
CA CYS A 25 14.78 18.27 23.16
C CYS A 25 14.68 18.43 24.70
N GLY A 26 14.23 17.35 25.38
CA GLY A 26 14.01 17.34 26.83
C GLY A 26 12.65 17.86 27.27
N GLU A 27 11.80 18.30 26.39
CA GLU A 27 10.44 18.76 26.68
C GLU A 27 9.44 17.58 26.73
N THR A 28 8.47 17.69 27.65
CA THR A 28 7.25 16.88 27.66
C THR A 28 6.09 17.76 27.24
N LEU A 29 5.57 17.50 26.03
CA LEU A 29 4.43 18.22 25.47
C LEU A 29 3.16 17.36 25.59
N PRO A 30 2.05 17.87 26.17
CA PRO A 30 0.78 17.15 26.15
C PRO A 30 0.20 17.13 24.73
N ALA A 31 -0.37 16.00 24.32
CA ALA A 31 -1.17 15.92 23.11
C ALA A 31 -2.62 16.35 23.40
N ASP A 32 -3.26 17.03 22.46
CA ASP A 32 -4.65 17.45 22.59
C ASP A 32 -5.62 16.28 22.43
N GLU A 33 -5.33 15.38 21.51
CA GLU A 33 -6.12 14.19 21.20
C GLU A 33 -5.21 13.02 20.82
N ALA A 34 -5.70 11.80 21.06
CA ALA A 34 -5.10 10.57 20.56
C ALA A 34 -6.15 9.72 19.86
N ALA A 35 -5.86 9.27 18.65
CA ALA A 35 -6.66 8.29 17.92
C ALA A 35 -5.85 7.01 17.70
N PHE A 36 -6.54 5.88 17.67
CA PHE A 36 -5.95 4.57 17.48
C PHE A 36 -6.63 3.90 16.30
N SER A 37 -5.87 3.34 15.37
CA SER A 37 -6.44 2.70 14.18
C SER A 37 -5.62 1.51 13.71
N ALA A 38 -6.30 0.62 12.99
CA ALA A 38 -5.62 -0.39 12.20
C ALA A 38 -5.03 0.25 10.94
N GLY A 39 -3.77 -0.03 10.70
CA GLY A 39 -2.99 0.51 9.59
C GLY A 39 -1.96 -0.48 9.07
N GLY A 40 -0.89 0.05 8.48
CA GLY A 40 0.09 -0.71 7.71
C GLY A 40 -0.33 -0.86 6.25
N LYS A 41 0.58 -0.52 5.33
CA LYS A 41 0.28 -0.51 3.88
C LYS A 41 -0.30 -1.84 3.39
N GLY A 42 0.26 -2.97 3.85
CA GLY A 42 -0.23 -4.29 3.47
C GLY A 42 -1.69 -4.49 3.88
N ALA A 43 -2.00 -4.28 5.16
CA ALA A 43 -3.36 -4.44 5.67
C ALA A 43 -4.34 -3.47 5.02
N ASN A 44 -3.95 -2.21 4.82
CA ASN A 44 -4.79 -1.20 4.19
C ASN A 44 -5.17 -1.59 2.76
N GLN A 45 -4.19 -2.02 1.95
CA GLN A 45 -4.40 -2.45 0.56
C GLN A 45 -5.26 -3.72 0.49
N ALA A 46 -5.07 -4.66 1.42
CA ALA A 46 -5.89 -5.86 1.54
C ALA A 46 -7.34 -5.50 1.89
N VAL A 47 -7.54 -4.63 2.87
CA VAL A 47 -8.88 -4.17 3.30
C VAL A 47 -9.59 -3.46 2.15
N GLN A 48 -8.93 -2.55 1.43
CA GLN A 48 -9.58 -1.87 0.32
C GLN A 48 -10.02 -2.85 -0.78
N ALA A 49 -9.15 -3.76 -1.21
CA ALA A 49 -9.51 -4.74 -2.22
C ALA A 49 -10.68 -5.63 -1.74
N SER A 50 -10.68 -6.03 -0.47
CA SER A 50 -11.76 -6.83 0.12
C SER A 50 -13.09 -6.09 0.20
N LYS A 51 -13.09 -4.81 0.60
CA LYS A 51 -14.30 -3.95 0.59
C LYS A 51 -14.92 -3.79 -0.80
N LEU A 52 -14.10 -3.92 -1.84
CA LEU A 52 -14.56 -3.92 -3.23
C LEU A 52 -15.13 -5.28 -3.69
N GLY A 53 -15.12 -6.32 -2.82
CA GLY A 53 -15.83 -7.57 -3.03
C GLY A 53 -15.02 -8.68 -3.70
N VAL A 54 -13.69 -8.60 -3.71
CA VAL A 54 -12.82 -9.69 -4.19
C VAL A 54 -12.27 -10.52 -3.05
N PRO A 55 -11.98 -11.83 -3.25
CA PRO A 55 -11.34 -12.66 -2.25
C PRO A 55 -9.90 -12.21 -1.99
N VAL A 56 -9.60 -11.77 -0.78
CA VAL A 56 -8.28 -11.26 -0.38
C VAL A 56 -7.71 -12.07 0.77
N TYR A 57 -6.44 -12.43 0.64
CA TYR A 57 -5.65 -13.12 1.65
C TYR A 57 -4.45 -12.27 2.06
N MET A 58 -4.19 -12.22 3.36
CA MET A 58 -3.04 -11.50 3.92
C MET A 58 -1.98 -12.51 4.36
N VAL A 59 -0.74 -12.28 3.93
CA VAL A 59 0.47 -12.96 4.42
C VAL A 59 1.31 -11.93 5.17
N GLY A 60 1.60 -12.19 6.44
CA GLY A 60 2.31 -11.22 7.27
C GLY A 60 2.57 -11.77 8.67
N CYS A 61 2.94 -10.88 9.59
CA CYS A 61 3.18 -11.26 10.97
C CYS A 61 2.70 -10.17 11.94
N VAL A 62 2.11 -10.59 13.06
CA VAL A 62 1.76 -9.74 14.21
C VAL A 62 2.34 -10.32 15.49
N GLY A 63 2.45 -9.52 16.52
CA GLY A 63 2.86 -9.95 17.84
C GLY A 63 1.79 -10.80 18.55
N ARG A 64 2.19 -11.49 19.61
CA ARG A 64 1.30 -12.17 20.58
C ARG A 64 0.83 -11.14 21.63
N ASP A 65 0.28 -10.02 21.19
CA ASP A 65 -0.14 -8.90 22.03
C ASP A 65 -1.54 -8.39 21.63
N ALA A 66 -2.10 -7.50 22.45
CA ALA A 66 -3.43 -6.95 22.22
C ALA A 66 -3.53 -6.13 20.91
N HIS A 67 -2.43 -5.54 20.46
CA HIS A 67 -2.41 -4.81 19.18
C HIS A 67 -2.51 -5.78 18.00
N GLY A 68 -1.82 -6.92 18.07
CA GLY A 68 -1.94 -7.98 17.07
C GLY A 68 -3.36 -8.54 17.01
N ASP A 69 -4.01 -8.77 18.16
CA ASP A 69 -5.40 -9.21 18.21
C ASP A 69 -6.32 -8.20 17.51
N TYR A 70 -6.19 -6.92 17.87
CA TYR A 70 -6.97 -5.84 17.27
C TYR A 70 -6.80 -5.75 15.74
N LEU A 71 -5.58 -5.88 15.23
CA LEU A 71 -5.31 -5.80 13.79
C LEU A 71 -5.93 -6.97 13.02
N LEU A 72 -5.89 -8.18 13.60
CA LEU A 72 -6.50 -9.35 12.97
C LEU A 72 -8.02 -9.26 12.96
N GLU A 73 -8.63 -8.79 14.06
CA GLU A 73 -10.07 -8.54 14.13
C GLU A 73 -10.51 -7.47 13.12
N ALA A 74 -9.74 -6.37 13.00
CA ALA A 74 -10.01 -5.31 12.04
C ALA A 74 -9.96 -5.82 10.59
N ALA A 75 -8.94 -6.60 10.22
CA ALA A 75 -8.83 -7.18 8.88
C ALA A 75 -9.99 -8.14 8.58
N GLN A 76 -10.34 -9.02 9.53
CA GLN A 76 -11.46 -9.97 9.40
C GLN A 76 -12.81 -9.26 9.29
N LYS A 77 -13.02 -8.16 10.03
CA LYS A 77 -14.24 -7.32 9.95
C LYS A 77 -14.55 -6.90 8.51
N TYR A 78 -13.51 -6.67 7.71
CA TYR A 78 -13.62 -6.27 6.30
C TYR A 78 -13.46 -7.43 5.32
N GLY A 79 -13.49 -8.69 5.79
CA GLY A 79 -13.50 -9.88 4.95
C GLY A 79 -12.12 -10.34 4.44
N VAL A 80 -11.02 -9.78 4.95
CA VAL A 80 -9.68 -10.26 4.63
C VAL A 80 -9.41 -11.60 5.31
N ASN A 81 -8.98 -12.61 4.56
CA ASN A 81 -8.55 -13.88 5.12
C ASN A 81 -7.15 -13.75 5.73
N ILE A 82 -7.05 -14.06 7.02
CA ILE A 82 -5.83 -13.91 7.83
C ILE A 82 -5.15 -15.24 8.17
N GLU A 83 -5.54 -16.36 7.53
CA GLU A 83 -5.00 -17.69 7.81
C GLU A 83 -3.47 -17.76 7.71
N HIS A 84 -2.89 -16.95 6.82
CA HIS A 84 -1.45 -16.85 6.61
C HIS A 84 -0.79 -15.68 7.36
N VAL A 85 -1.48 -15.06 8.33
CA VAL A 85 -0.85 -14.09 9.23
C VAL A 85 -0.36 -14.82 10.47
N ARG A 86 0.95 -14.88 10.62
CA ARG A 86 1.61 -15.58 11.74
C ARG A 86 1.68 -14.68 12.98
N ARG A 87 1.58 -15.29 14.17
CA ARG A 87 1.88 -14.63 15.45
C ARG A 87 3.29 -14.98 15.90
N CYS A 88 4.08 -13.98 16.28
CA CYS A 88 5.47 -14.13 16.75
C CYS A 88 5.68 -13.51 18.13
N GLU A 89 6.89 -13.63 18.67
CA GLU A 89 7.28 -13.08 19.98
C GLU A 89 7.65 -11.59 19.89
N GLU A 90 7.98 -11.10 18.69
CA GLU A 90 8.23 -9.67 18.49
C GLU A 90 6.92 -8.88 18.68
N PRO A 91 6.99 -7.66 19.26
CA PRO A 91 5.81 -6.83 19.40
C PRO A 91 5.20 -6.47 18.04
N THR A 92 3.90 -6.29 17.99
CA THR A 92 3.21 -5.84 16.77
C THR A 92 3.80 -4.55 16.25
N GLY A 93 3.90 -4.41 14.92
CA GLY A 93 4.33 -3.17 14.26
C GLY A 93 3.42 -2.00 14.62
N MET A 94 4.01 -0.81 14.79
CA MET A 94 3.25 0.40 15.16
C MET A 94 3.65 1.59 14.30
N GLY A 95 2.68 2.44 13.98
CA GLY A 95 2.88 3.78 13.47
C GLY A 95 2.66 4.82 14.58
N LEU A 96 3.65 5.67 14.84
CA LEU A 96 3.53 6.82 15.73
C LEU A 96 3.46 8.07 14.85
N ILE A 97 2.27 8.66 14.76
CA ILE A 97 1.97 9.74 13.82
C ILE A 97 1.66 11.00 14.63
N ASN A 98 2.42 12.06 14.43
CA ASN A 98 2.17 13.37 15.01
C ASN A 98 1.56 14.26 13.93
N ALA A 99 0.28 14.61 14.10
CA ALA A 99 -0.45 15.53 13.24
C ALA A 99 -0.53 16.90 13.90
N MET A 100 -0.10 17.94 13.22
CA MET A 100 -0.07 19.31 13.72
C MET A 100 -1.18 20.17 13.09
N GLU A 101 -1.53 21.28 13.78
CA GLU A 101 -2.58 22.19 13.35
C GLU A 101 -2.32 22.83 11.97
N ASP A 102 -1.05 23.01 11.60
CA ASP A 102 -0.64 23.55 10.30
C ASP A 102 -0.76 22.54 9.15
N GLY A 103 -1.21 21.31 9.44
CA GLY A 103 -1.35 20.21 8.48
C GLY A 103 -0.07 19.42 8.26
N SER A 104 1.03 19.75 8.92
CA SER A 104 2.25 18.94 8.84
C SER A 104 2.11 17.65 9.65
N VAL A 105 2.74 16.57 9.13
CA VAL A 105 2.68 15.23 9.72
C VAL A 105 4.10 14.69 9.87
N PHE A 106 4.42 14.16 11.04
CA PHE A 106 5.65 13.43 11.31
C PHE A 106 5.32 12.03 11.78
N ALA A 107 5.86 11.04 11.12
CA ALA A 107 5.61 9.64 11.44
C ALA A 107 6.90 8.88 11.74
N CYS A 108 6.85 8.04 12.77
CA CYS A 108 7.87 7.05 13.07
C CYS A 108 7.24 5.67 13.04
N ILE A 109 7.91 4.71 12.39
CA ILE A 109 7.41 3.34 12.30
C ILE A 109 8.26 2.42 13.18
N VAL A 110 7.61 1.72 14.09
CA VAL A 110 8.18 0.60 14.82
C VAL A 110 7.94 -0.66 13.99
N ARG A 111 9.01 -1.23 13.47
CA ARG A 111 8.96 -2.37 12.54
C ARG A 111 8.31 -3.60 13.16
N GLY A 112 8.73 -3.95 14.38
CA GLY A 112 8.17 -5.05 15.16
C GLY A 112 8.00 -6.35 14.36
N ALA A 113 6.88 -7.01 14.56
CA ALA A 113 6.53 -8.27 13.92
C ALA A 113 6.56 -8.25 12.39
N ASN A 114 6.39 -7.08 11.73
CA ASN A 114 6.53 -6.98 10.27
C ASN A 114 7.92 -7.39 9.80
N PHE A 115 8.96 -7.15 10.60
CA PHE A 115 10.33 -7.55 10.29
C PHE A 115 10.68 -8.96 10.77
N ALA A 116 9.72 -9.67 11.37
CA ALA A 116 9.82 -11.09 11.69
C ALA A 116 9.20 -12.01 10.61
N VAL A 117 8.66 -11.46 9.53
CA VAL A 117 8.22 -12.25 8.37
C VAL A 117 9.40 -12.98 7.76
N THR A 118 9.21 -14.27 7.44
CA THR A 118 10.27 -15.16 6.98
C THR A 118 9.92 -15.81 5.63
N LYS A 119 10.91 -16.45 5.00
CA LYS A 119 10.71 -17.23 3.77
C LYS A 119 9.72 -18.38 3.99
N GLU A 120 9.74 -18.97 5.18
CA GLU A 120 8.82 -20.04 5.57
C GLU A 120 7.37 -19.57 5.65
N ASP A 121 7.12 -18.28 5.95
CA ASP A 121 5.78 -17.70 5.89
C ASP A 121 5.26 -17.67 4.45
N ILE A 122 6.13 -17.31 3.50
CA ILE A 122 5.83 -17.33 2.07
C ILE A 122 5.64 -18.76 1.55
N ASP A 123 6.49 -19.70 2.02
CA ASP A 123 6.39 -21.11 1.62
C ASP A 123 5.10 -21.76 2.11
N ARG A 124 4.63 -21.44 3.32
CA ARG A 124 3.34 -21.92 3.84
C ARG A 124 2.14 -21.41 3.01
N ALA A 125 2.30 -20.29 2.34
CA ALA A 125 1.26 -19.75 1.45
C ALA A 125 1.37 -20.29 0.00
N GLU A 126 2.22 -21.28 -0.31
CA GLU A 126 2.45 -21.76 -1.67
C GLU A 126 1.18 -22.24 -2.36
N GLU A 127 0.34 -23.02 -1.69
CA GLU A 127 -0.92 -23.52 -2.27
C GLU A 127 -1.90 -22.37 -2.55
N LEU A 128 -1.97 -21.36 -1.67
CA LEU A 128 -2.71 -20.13 -1.91
C LEU A 128 -2.16 -19.38 -3.14
N LEU A 129 -0.84 -19.23 -3.23
CA LEU A 129 -0.20 -18.51 -4.35
C LEU A 129 -0.46 -19.19 -5.70
N LYS A 130 -0.60 -20.53 -5.77
CA LYS A 130 -0.99 -21.23 -7.00
C LYS A 130 -2.38 -20.83 -7.51
N GLU A 131 -3.27 -20.39 -6.64
CA GLU A 131 -4.61 -19.93 -6.96
C GLU A 131 -4.72 -18.40 -7.05
N THR A 132 -3.66 -17.67 -6.69
CA THR A 132 -3.60 -16.21 -6.69
C THR A 132 -3.43 -15.65 -8.10
N TYR A 133 -4.28 -14.70 -8.47
CA TYR A 133 -4.13 -13.91 -9.69
C TYR A 133 -3.08 -12.81 -9.53
N LEU A 134 -3.19 -12.03 -8.44
CA LEU A 134 -2.35 -10.86 -8.18
C LEU A 134 -1.73 -10.94 -6.78
N VAL A 135 -0.42 -10.83 -6.71
CA VAL A 135 0.32 -10.59 -5.48
C VAL A 135 0.61 -9.10 -5.37
N ILE A 136 0.29 -8.49 -4.22
CA ILE A 136 0.58 -7.10 -3.90
C ILE A 136 1.63 -7.05 -2.81
N LEU A 137 2.67 -6.24 -3.01
CA LEU A 137 3.82 -6.08 -2.13
C LEU A 137 4.07 -4.60 -1.82
N GLN A 138 4.67 -4.30 -0.66
CA GLN A 138 5.13 -2.96 -0.25
C GLN A 138 6.50 -3.09 0.43
N MET A 139 7.12 -1.93 0.78
CA MET A 139 8.47 -1.90 1.33
C MET A 139 8.48 -1.77 2.87
N GLU A 140 7.51 -2.39 3.57
CA GLU A 140 7.40 -2.34 5.04
C GLU A 140 7.70 -3.69 5.72
N ILE A 141 8.19 -4.67 4.98
CA ILE A 141 8.74 -5.95 5.48
C ILE A 141 10.21 -6.07 5.05
N PRO A 142 10.99 -7.05 5.56
CA PRO A 142 12.39 -7.19 5.15
C PRO A 142 12.54 -7.31 3.64
N GLN A 143 13.51 -6.61 3.08
CA GLN A 143 13.73 -6.57 1.63
C GLN A 143 13.97 -7.97 1.05
N GLU A 144 14.79 -8.78 1.70
CA GLU A 144 15.07 -10.15 1.28
C GLU A 144 13.83 -11.05 1.26
N ILE A 145 12.79 -10.70 2.01
CA ILE A 145 11.52 -11.43 2.00
C ILE A 145 10.67 -10.94 0.81
N ASN A 146 10.67 -9.65 0.50
CA ASN A 146 10.04 -9.13 -0.72
C ASN A 146 10.68 -9.76 -1.96
N GLU A 147 12.00 -9.81 -2.02
CA GLU A 147 12.75 -10.44 -3.11
C GLU A 147 12.34 -11.90 -3.29
N TYR A 148 12.34 -12.67 -2.20
CA TYR A 148 11.90 -14.07 -2.21
C TYR A 148 10.44 -14.25 -2.62
N ALA A 149 9.55 -13.38 -2.15
CA ALA A 149 8.14 -13.39 -2.51
C ALA A 149 7.92 -13.09 -4.00
N ILE A 150 8.67 -12.14 -4.57
CA ILE A 150 8.66 -11.82 -6.01
C ILE A 150 9.08 -13.05 -6.83
N GLU A 151 10.21 -13.69 -6.49
CA GLU A 151 10.68 -14.90 -7.17
C GLU A 151 9.66 -16.03 -7.11
N LYS A 152 9.12 -16.28 -5.91
CA LYS A 152 8.12 -17.34 -5.66
C LYS A 152 6.84 -17.06 -6.46
N ALA A 153 6.30 -15.85 -6.39
CA ALA A 153 5.10 -15.45 -7.11
C ALA A 153 5.29 -15.57 -8.63
N LYS A 154 6.42 -15.09 -9.15
CA LYS A 154 6.73 -15.19 -10.59
C LYS A 154 6.85 -16.65 -11.05
N LYS A 155 7.56 -17.49 -10.28
CA LYS A 155 7.70 -18.92 -10.56
C LYS A 155 6.34 -19.65 -10.58
N LEU A 156 5.44 -19.26 -9.70
CA LEU A 156 4.08 -19.80 -9.64
C LEU A 156 3.13 -19.17 -10.68
N GLY A 157 3.59 -18.16 -11.44
CA GLY A 157 2.84 -17.50 -12.52
C GLY A 157 1.77 -16.54 -12.02
N CYS A 158 1.93 -15.96 -10.83
CA CYS A 158 1.12 -14.84 -10.37
C CYS A 158 1.51 -13.55 -11.10
N LYS A 159 0.55 -12.63 -11.25
CA LYS A 159 0.84 -11.24 -11.56
C LYS A 159 1.36 -10.55 -10.30
N ILE A 160 2.30 -9.61 -10.44
CA ILE A 160 2.96 -8.95 -9.31
C ILE A 160 2.77 -7.44 -9.43
N LEU A 161 2.14 -6.83 -8.43
CA LEU A 161 2.09 -5.38 -8.23
C LEU A 161 2.95 -5.02 -7.02
N LEU A 162 3.99 -4.23 -7.26
CA LEU A 162 4.83 -3.68 -6.20
C LEU A 162 4.49 -2.21 -5.98
N ASN A 163 3.93 -1.89 -4.82
CA ASN A 163 3.91 -0.52 -4.32
C ASN A 163 5.27 -0.25 -3.67
N ALA A 164 6.18 0.39 -4.39
CA ALA A 164 7.57 0.60 -3.95
C ALA A 164 7.68 1.72 -2.90
N ALA A 165 6.84 1.65 -1.87
CA ALA A 165 6.68 2.59 -0.76
C ALA A 165 6.83 1.89 0.60
N PRO A 166 7.56 2.50 1.58
CA PRO A 166 8.40 3.69 1.45
C PRO A 166 9.62 3.47 0.53
N ALA A 167 10.20 4.56 0.03
CA ALA A 167 11.35 4.51 -0.86
C ALA A 167 12.51 3.71 -0.26
N ALA A 168 12.97 2.70 -0.97
CA ALA A 168 14.11 1.87 -0.62
C ALA A 168 14.80 1.34 -1.88
N GLU A 169 16.08 1.01 -1.79
CA GLU A 169 16.78 0.38 -2.92
C GLU A 169 16.27 -1.05 -3.12
N ILE A 170 15.93 -1.38 -4.36
CA ILE A 170 15.53 -2.74 -4.78
C ILE A 170 16.45 -3.11 -5.94
N PRO A 171 17.07 -4.31 -5.93
CA PRO A 171 17.88 -4.76 -7.05
C PRO A 171 17.05 -4.80 -8.35
N LEU A 172 17.64 -4.30 -9.42
CA LEU A 172 16.98 -4.13 -10.73
C LEU A 172 16.33 -5.42 -11.25
N ASP A 173 16.94 -6.57 -10.97
CA ASP A 173 16.42 -7.85 -11.44
C ASP A 173 15.05 -8.18 -10.82
N TYR A 174 14.81 -7.78 -9.56
CA TYR A 174 13.49 -7.95 -8.92
C TYR A 174 12.47 -6.95 -9.45
N LEU A 175 12.87 -5.69 -9.71
CA LEU A 175 11.99 -4.71 -10.35
C LEU A 175 11.51 -5.21 -11.73
N LYS A 176 12.39 -5.84 -12.51
CA LYS A 176 12.06 -6.44 -13.82
C LYS A 176 11.13 -7.65 -13.74
N MET A 177 11.05 -8.31 -12.59
CA MET A 177 10.13 -9.42 -12.38
C MET A 177 8.71 -8.96 -12.07
N CYS A 178 8.53 -7.73 -11.57
CA CYS A 178 7.22 -7.17 -11.30
C CYS A 178 6.49 -6.86 -12.62
N ASP A 179 5.17 -7.07 -12.64
CA ASP A 179 4.33 -6.75 -13.79
C ASP A 179 3.88 -5.28 -13.74
N ILE A 180 3.71 -4.74 -12.52
CA ILE A 180 3.32 -3.35 -12.28
C ILE A 180 4.10 -2.82 -11.09
N ILE A 181 4.62 -1.59 -11.21
CA ILE A 181 5.24 -0.86 -10.09
C ILE A 181 4.48 0.45 -9.91
N VAL A 182 4.11 0.74 -8.66
CA VAL A 182 3.43 1.99 -8.29
C VAL A 182 4.30 2.75 -7.29
N VAL A 183 4.52 4.02 -7.56
CA VAL A 183 5.28 4.96 -6.73
C VAL A 183 4.53 6.28 -6.61
N ASN A 184 4.80 7.07 -5.57
CA ASN A 184 4.39 8.47 -5.51
C ASN A 184 5.51 9.41 -5.97
N GLU A 185 5.34 10.73 -5.83
CA GLU A 185 6.33 11.74 -6.20
C GLU A 185 7.66 11.55 -5.47
N VAL A 186 7.61 11.17 -4.19
CA VAL A 186 8.80 11.02 -3.35
C VAL A 186 9.59 9.78 -3.77
N GLU A 187 8.91 8.66 -3.93
CA GLU A 187 9.53 7.42 -4.39
C GLU A 187 10.01 7.55 -5.83
N ALA A 188 9.23 8.19 -6.73
CA ALA A 188 9.66 8.44 -8.09
C ALA A 188 10.94 9.29 -8.13
N SER A 189 11.02 10.33 -7.31
CA SER A 189 12.23 11.17 -7.19
C SER A 189 13.43 10.37 -6.70
N PHE A 190 13.22 9.45 -5.75
CA PHE A 190 14.26 8.56 -5.24
C PHE A 190 14.83 7.66 -6.35
N TYR A 191 13.97 6.98 -7.11
CA TYR A 191 14.40 6.05 -8.16
C TYR A 191 15.00 6.77 -9.39
N LEU A 192 14.51 7.96 -9.71
CA LEU A 192 15.04 8.78 -10.81
C LEU A 192 16.29 9.56 -10.43
N LYS A 193 16.58 9.72 -9.14
CA LYS A 193 17.61 10.65 -8.62
C LYS A 193 17.43 12.07 -9.15
N ALA A 194 16.17 12.47 -9.31
CA ALA A 194 15.75 13.77 -9.84
C ALA A 194 14.35 14.10 -9.28
N ASP A 195 14.08 15.38 -9.07
CA ASP A 195 12.79 15.83 -8.55
C ASP A 195 11.63 15.47 -9.49
N VAL A 196 10.52 14.98 -8.90
CA VAL A 196 9.23 14.77 -9.55
C VAL A 196 8.17 15.49 -8.71
N LYS A 197 7.71 16.65 -9.19
CA LYS A 197 6.79 17.53 -8.46
C LYS A 197 5.51 17.85 -9.24
N ASN A 198 5.45 17.49 -10.50
CA ASN A 198 4.34 17.82 -11.40
C ASN A 198 4.18 16.77 -12.51
N GLU A 199 3.09 16.91 -13.27
CA GLU A 199 2.75 16.01 -14.38
C GLU A 199 3.85 15.91 -15.43
N GLU A 200 4.47 17.03 -15.84
CA GLU A 200 5.48 17.04 -16.90
C GLU A 200 6.72 16.25 -16.49
N GLU A 201 7.20 16.43 -15.25
CA GLU A 201 8.34 15.70 -14.70
C GLU A 201 8.00 14.22 -14.53
N ALA A 202 6.80 13.89 -14.07
CA ALA A 202 6.32 12.51 -13.95
C ALA A 202 6.21 11.82 -15.31
N ARG A 203 5.69 12.48 -16.35
CA ARG A 203 5.65 11.93 -17.72
C ARG A 203 7.04 11.63 -18.27
N LYS A 204 8.01 12.50 -18.04
CA LYS A 204 9.41 12.27 -18.44
C LYS A 204 10.04 11.14 -17.64
N GLY A 205 9.84 11.15 -16.34
CA GLY A 205 10.39 10.16 -15.41
C GLY A 205 9.86 8.75 -15.67
N ILE A 206 8.56 8.61 -15.86
CA ILE A 206 7.94 7.29 -16.04
C ILE A 206 8.45 6.58 -17.30
N VAL A 207 8.71 7.33 -18.38
CA VAL A 207 9.30 6.76 -19.61
C VAL A 207 10.68 6.17 -19.32
N SER A 208 11.48 6.88 -18.54
CA SER A 208 12.83 6.45 -18.17
C SER A 208 12.81 5.20 -17.30
N LEU A 209 11.93 5.18 -16.26
CA LEU A 209 11.78 4.03 -15.37
C LEU A 209 11.18 2.82 -16.09
N ALA A 210 10.11 2.99 -16.89
CA ALA A 210 9.49 1.91 -17.65
C ALA A 210 10.47 1.26 -18.61
N LYS A 211 11.32 2.06 -19.28
CA LYS A 211 12.39 1.53 -20.14
C LYS A 211 13.46 0.78 -19.35
N ALA A 212 13.84 1.28 -18.17
CA ALA A 212 14.88 0.66 -17.35
C ALA A 212 14.41 -0.67 -16.73
N TYR A 213 13.15 -0.74 -16.32
CA TYR A 213 12.58 -1.90 -15.62
C TYR A 213 11.89 -2.89 -16.58
N GLY A 214 11.43 -2.43 -17.74
CA GLY A 214 10.71 -3.28 -18.70
C GLY A 214 9.32 -3.71 -18.20
N THR A 215 8.68 -2.88 -17.37
CA THR A 215 7.41 -3.16 -16.70
C THR A 215 6.45 -1.97 -16.81
N ASP A 216 5.17 -2.21 -16.59
CA ASP A 216 4.18 -1.15 -16.48
C ASP A 216 4.35 -0.37 -15.17
N LEU A 217 4.13 0.95 -15.23
CA LEU A 217 4.43 1.85 -14.12
C LEU A 217 3.29 2.84 -13.88
N VAL A 218 3.14 3.22 -12.61
CA VAL A 218 2.24 4.30 -12.19
C VAL A 218 3.01 5.25 -11.27
N ILE A 219 2.94 6.55 -11.55
CA ILE A 219 3.40 7.61 -10.64
C ILE A 219 2.18 8.38 -10.17
N THR A 220 1.85 8.28 -8.88
CA THR A 220 0.78 9.09 -8.27
C THR A 220 1.30 10.46 -7.91
N LEU A 221 0.46 11.50 -8.11
CA LEU A 221 0.77 12.92 -7.92
C LEU A 221 -0.22 13.58 -6.95
N GLY A 222 -0.63 12.85 -5.93
CA GLY A 222 -1.60 13.29 -4.93
C GLY A 222 -2.85 13.91 -5.57
N LYS A 223 -3.15 15.15 -5.22
CA LYS A 223 -4.34 15.88 -5.74
C LYS A 223 -4.29 16.19 -7.24
N ALA A 224 -3.15 16.05 -7.90
CA ALA A 224 -3.07 16.24 -9.35
C ALA A 224 -3.57 15.02 -10.12
N GLY A 225 -3.41 13.80 -9.59
CA GLY A 225 -3.84 12.57 -10.26
C GLY A 225 -2.73 11.54 -10.37
N ALA A 226 -2.60 10.87 -11.50
CA ALA A 226 -1.56 9.86 -11.74
C ALA A 226 -1.09 9.84 -13.20
N VAL A 227 0.16 9.49 -13.41
CA VAL A 227 0.71 9.17 -14.74
C VAL A 227 0.87 7.65 -14.82
N VAL A 228 0.36 7.06 -15.87
CA VAL A 228 0.35 5.61 -16.11
C VAL A 228 1.16 5.31 -17.36
N SER A 229 2.09 4.36 -17.30
CA SER A 229 2.77 3.77 -18.44
C SER A 229 2.31 2.33 -18.59
N GLU A 230 1.57 2.04 -19.64
CA GLU A 230 1.03 0.72 -19.96
C GLU A 230 1.40 0.34 -21.40
N GLY A 231 2.13 -0.78 -21.58
CA GLY A 231 2.55 -1.24 -22.89
C GLY A 231 3.34 -0.21 -23.71
N GLY A 232 4.04 0.70 -23.06
CA GLY A 232 4.81 1.78 -23.67
C GLY A 232 4.01 3.06 -23.97
N SER A 233 2.71 3.07 -23.76
CA SER A 233 1.86 4.27 -23.86
C SER A 233 1.83 5.02 -22.53
N VAL A 234 1.89 6.35 -22.54
CA VAL A 234 1.85 7.18 -21.32
C VAL A 234 0.59 8.02 -21.29
N THR A 235 -0.22 7.81 -20.26
CA THR A 235 -1.50 8.51 -20.02
C THR A 235 -1.47 9.25 -18.70
N PHE A 236 -2.01 10.45 -18.66
CA PHE A 236 -2.29 11.16 -17.41
C PHE A 236 -3.78 11.03 -17.07
N LEU A 237 -4.03 10.67 -15.83
CA LEU A 237 -5.36 10.56 -15.24
C LEU A 237 -5.51 11.65 -14.17
N PRO A 238 -6.37 12.66 -14.38
CA PRO A 238 -6.59 13.68 -13.37
C PRO A 238 -7.30 13.09 -12.15
N SER A 239 -7.04 13.64 -10.98
CA SER A 239 -7.78 13.27 -9.77
C SER A 239 -9.18 13.89 -9.78
N HIS A 240 -10.09 13.30 -9.01
CA HIS A 240 -11.39 13.92 -8.73
C HIS A 240 -11.20 15.09 -7.76
N GLN A 241 -11.83 16.22 -8.10
CA GLN A 241 -11.82 17.41 -7.23
C GLN A 241 -12.79 17.20 -6.08
N VAL A 242 -12.28 16.99 -4.89
CA VAL A 242 -13.05 16.78 -3.66
C VAL A 242 -12.46 17.62 -2.52
N GLU A 243 -13.27 17.90 -1.52
CA GLU A 243 -12.80 18.51 -0.27
C GLU A 243 -12.21 17.40 0.61
N ALA A 244 -10.88 17.36 0.71
CA ALA A 244 -10.18 16.36 1.49
C ALA A 244 -10.26 16.70 2.98
N ILE A 245 -10.68 15.72 3.79
CA ILE A 245 -10.68 15.77 5.26
C ILE A 245 -9.37 15.21 5.78
N GLU A 246 -8.97 14.04 5.26
CA GLU A 246 -7.74 13.34 5.66
C GLU A 246 -7.18 12.56 4.47
N THR A 247 -5.86 12.56 4.30
CA THR A 247 -5.21 11.88 3.16
C THR A 247 -4.61 10.52 3.50
N THR A 248 -4.68 10.10 4.77
CA THR A 248 -4.18 8.81 5.24
C THR A 248 -4.90 7.66 4.51
N GLY A 249 -4.14 6.69 4.02
CA GLY A 249 -4.69 5.54 3.32
C GLY A 249 -5.12 5.78 1.86
N ALA A 250 -5.08 7.02 1.34
CA ALA A 250 -5.47 7.30 -0.05
C ALA A 250 -4.66 6.51 -1.08
N GLY A 251 -3.34 6.42 -0.88
CA GLY A 251 -2.45 5.62 -1.72
C GLY A 251 -2.75 4.12 -1.61
N ASP A 252 -3.04 3.62 -0.42
CA ASP A 252 -3.39 2.21 -0.21
C ASP A 252 -4.75 1.88 -0.83
N SER A 253 -5.71 2.81 -0.72
CA SER A 253 -7.01 2.71 -1.38
C SER A 253 -6.85 2.66 -2.91
N PHE A 254 -5.94 3.45 -3.47
CA PHE A 254 -5.59 3.40 -4.88
C PHE A 254 -5.05 2.03 -5.29
N ILE A 255 -4.11 1.47 -4.53
CA ILE A 255 -3.53 0.14 -4.82
C ILE A 255 -4.59 -0.96 -4.73
N GLY A 256 -5.42 -0.97 -3.68
CA GLY A 256 -6.53 -1.93 -3.53
C GLY A 256 -7.53 -1.83 -4.68
N GLY A 257 -7.83 -0.59 -5.12
CA GLY A 257 -8.68 -0.29 -6.29
C GLY A 257 -8.10 -0.84 -7.59
N ILE A 258 -6.79 -0.67 -7.84
CA ILE A 258 -6.10 -1.29 -8.98
C ILE A 258 -6.25 -2.81 -8.91
N GLY A 259 -5.99 -3.42 -7.75
CA GLY A 259 -6.09 -4.87 -7.58
C GLY A 259 -7.47 -5.42 -7.95
N TYR A 260 -8.53 -4.78 -7.45
CA TYR A 260 -9.90 -5.11 -7.82
C TYR A 260 -10.16 -5.03 -9.33
N ALA A 261 -9.80 -3.91 -9.95
CA ALA A 261 -10.09 -3.67 -11.35
C ALA A 261 -9.32 -4.62 -12.29
N LEU A 262 -8.05 -4.91 -11.98
CA LEU A 262 -7.24 -5.87 -12.72
C LEU A 262 -7.79 -7.29 -12.63
N LEU A 263 -8.25 -7.72 -11.45
CA LEU A 263 -8.88 -9.05 -11.27
C LEU A 263 -10.17 -9.16 -12.11
N ASN A 264 -10.88 -8.04 -12.31
CA ASN A 264 -12.06 -7.96 -13.17
C ASN A 264 -11.73 -7.73 -14.66
N GLY A 265 -10.47 -7.92 -15.07
CA GLY A 265 -10.05 -7.93 -16.48
C GLY A 265 -9.88 -6.56 -17.12
N GLN A 266 -9.80 -5.49 -16.32
CA GLN A 266 -9.54 -4.15 -16.85
C GLN A 266 -8.05 -3.96 -17.21
N SER A 267 -7.75 -3.04 -18.14
CA SER A 267 -6.39 -2.58 -18.42
C SER A 267 -5.84 -1.82 -17.21
N LEU A 268 -4.52 -1.63 -17.11
CA LEU A 268 -3.93 -0.87 -16.02
C LEU A 268 -4.44 0.57 -15.99
N THR A 269 -4.57 1.21 -17.16
CA THR A 269 -5.07 2.58 -17.27
C THR A 269 -6.49 2.71 -16.71
N ASN A 270 -7.41 1.80 -17.11
CA ASN A 270 -8.78 1.80 -16.59
C ASN A 270 -8.82 1.43 -15.09
N ALA A 271 -7.93 0.54 -14.65
CA ALA A 271 -7.80 0.20 -13.23
C ALA A 271 -7.35 1.40 -12.39
N CYS A 272 -6.41 2.20 -12.89
CA CYS A 272 -6.00 3.43 -12.24
C CYS A 272 -7.10 4.49 -12.24
N GLU A 273 -7.90 4.61 -13.31
CA GLU A 273 -9.06 5.51 -13.35
C GLU A 273 -10.10 5.12 -12.28
N PHE A 274 -10.44 3.84 -12.16
CA PHE A 274 -11.29 3.35 -11.07
C PHE A 274 -10.69 3.62 -9.69
N ALA A 275 -9.38 3.39 -9.53
CA ALA A 275 -8.66 3.60 -8.29
C ALA A 275 -8.64 5.08 -7.84
N THR A 276 -8.63 6.04 -8.78
CA THR A 276 -8.77 7.46 -8.42
C THR A 276 -10.13 7.76 -7.77
N CYS A 277 -11.20 7.08 -8.20
CA CYS A 277 -12.51 7.20 -7.56
C CYS A 277 -12.48 6.66 -6.11
N CYS A 278 -11.83 5.52 -5.88
CA CYS A 278 -11.67 4.96 -4.53
C CYS A 278 -10.92 5.94 -3.61
N SER A 279 -9.79 6.46 -4.06
CA SER A 279 -9.00 7.44 -3.30
C SER A 279 -9.78 8.72 -3.02
N ALA A 280 -10.56 9.20 -3.98
CA ALA A 280 -11.39 10.40 -3.80
C ALA A 280 -12.44 10.23 -2.69
N VAL A 281 -13.06 9.05 -2.57
CA VAL A 281 -13.96 8.75 -1.45
C VAL A 281 -13.19 8.66 -0.14
N THR A 282 -12.03 7.98 -0.15
CA THR A 282 -11.19 7.78 1.04
C THR A 282 -10.80 9.12 1.67
N VAL A 283 -10.30 10.07 0.90
CA VAL A 283 -9.84 11.36 1.45
C VAL A 283 -10.96 12.26 2.00
N CYS A 284 -12.22 11.96 1.71
CA CYS A 284 -13.40 12.67 2.24
C CYS A 284 -13.84 12.15 3.62
N ARG A 285 -13.11 11.22 4.24
CA ARG A 285 -13.48 10.55 5.49
C ARG A 285 -12.28 10.47 6.43
N LEU A 286 -12.54 10.32 7.73
CA LEU A 286 -11.50 10.13 8.73
C LEU A 286 -11.07 8.66 8.83
N GLY A 287 -9.80 8.44 9.15
CA GLY A 287 -9.20 7.13 9.37
C GLY A 287 -8.64 6.49 8.10
N ALA A 288 -7.84 5.44 8.25
CA ALA A 288 -7.24 4.70 7.13
C ALA A 288 -8.24 3.66 6.58
N GLN A 289 -8.38 2.50 7.24
CA GLN A 289 -9.23 1.41 6.75
C GLN A 289 -10.73 1.73 6.80
N ASP A 290 -11.17 2.50 7.80
CA ASP A 290 -12.58 2.90 7.93
C ASP A 290 -13.03 3.86 6.83
N SER A 291 -12.15 4.75 6.36
CA SER A 291 -12.43 5.72 5.29
C SER A 291 -12.58 5.10 3.90
N MET A 292 -12.00 3.93 3.68
CA MET A 292 -11.99 3.25 2.38
C MET A 292 -13.40 2.83 1.96
N PRO A 293 -13.80 3.07 0.67
CA PRO A 293 -15.14 2.77 0.20
C PRO A 293 -15.41 1.28 -0.02
N PHE A 294 -16.68 0.91 0.16
CA PHE A 294 -17.25 -0.29 -0.45
C PHE A 294 -17.57 -0.05 -1.93
N LEU A 295 -17.78 -1.11 -2.69
CA LEU A 295 -17.97 -1.04 -4.15
C LEU A 295 -19.16 -0.15 -4.56
N ASP A 296 -20.26 -0.21 -3.83
CA ASP A 296 -21.48 0.57 -4.07
C ASP A 296 -21.33 2.07 -3.76
N GLU A 297 -20.29 2.43 -3.01
CA GLU A 297 -19.96 3.84 -2.69
C GLU A 297 -19.05 4.48 -3.76
N VAL A 298 -18.40 3.66 -4.62
CA VAL A 298 -17.53 4.16 -5.68
C VAL A 298 -18.35 4.55 -6.90
N LYS A 299 -18.60 5.85 -7.07
CA LYS A 299 -19.26 6.39 -8.26
C LYS A 299 -18.25 6.48 -9.41
N ARG A 300 -18.63 5.94 -10.55
CA ARG A 300 -17.89 6.07 -11.82
C ARG A 300 -18.22 7.37 -12.53
#